data_315b83d9308c2924f95b69f5297be246
#
_entry.id   315b83d9308c2924f95b69f5297be246
#
_cell.length_a   1.000
_cell.length_b   1.000
_cell.length_c   1.000
_cell.angle_alpha   90.00
_cell.angle_beta   90.00
_cell.angle_gamma   90.00
#
_symmetry.space_group_name_H-M   'P 1'
#
loop_
_entity.id
_entity.type
_entity.pdbx_description
1 polymer ?
#
loop_
_entity_poly.entity_id
_entity_poly.type
_entity_poly.pdbx_seq_one_letter_code
_entity_poly.pdbx_strand_id
1 'polypeptide(L)'
;MAKKILVIDDSALMRRVISDIINESDEYEVVAIAKDGLEGLDMIVSHPYEYSAIILDINMPKLNGLELLKRLQKDHIEQTVIVVSTVAKEGAKETIQALEYGAFDFVTKPENYLETKSIDFKNKIFNMLNVATNSRSSLRRVSMRTGSASSVRSTGTFRKPEDSSKPFFAS
;
A
#
# COMPACT_ATOMS: atom_id res chain seq x y z
N MET A 1 19.29 2.33 -4.12
CA MET A 1 18.41 2.25 -5.29
C MET A 1 17.03 2.77 -4.94
N ALA A 2 16.42 3.46 -5.87
CA ALA A 2 15.08 3.99 -5.65
C ALA A 2 14.05 2.85 -5.62
N LYS A 3 13.05 3.00 -4.74
CA LYS A 3 11.95 2.05 -4.67
C LYS A 3 11.00 2.29 -5.83
N LYS A 4 10.58 1.24 -6.47
CA LYS A 4 9.81 1.31 -7.71
C LYS A 4 8.31 1.38 -7.43
N ILE A 5 7.66 2.34 -8.06
CA ILE A 5 6.24 2.63 -7.82
C ILE A 5 5.47 2.49 -9.12
N LEU A 6 4.28 1.89 -9.03
CA LEU A 6 3.31 1.82 -10.13
C LEU A 6 2.17 2.77 -9.79
N VAL A 7 1.76 3.61 -10.74
CA VAL A 7 0.64 4.53 -10.56
C VAL A 7 -0.51 4.12 -11.48
N ILE A 8 -1.68 3.86 -10.92
CA ILE A 8 -2.87 3.45 -11.66
C ILE A 8 -3.98 4.48 -11.43
N ASP A 9 -4.31 5.25 -12.45
CA ASP A 9 -5.32 6.31 -12.36
C ASP A 9 -5.80 6.59 -13.79
N ASP A 10 -7.12 6.73 -13.99
CA ASP A 10 -7.65 6.97 -15.34
C ASP A 10 -7.44 8.41 -15.81
N SER A 11 -7.11 9.32 -14.92
CA SER A 11 -6.84 10.71 -15.25
C SER A 11 -5.38 10.88 -15.66
N ALA A 12 -5.16 11.24 -16.92
CA ALA A 12 -3.80 11.49 -17.40
C ALA A 12 -3.13 12.62 -16.61
N LEU A 13 -3.92 13.62 -16.24
CA LEU A 13 -3.42 14.74 -15.46
C LEU A 13 -2.95 14.27 -14.08
N MET A 14 -3.75 13.46 -13.41
CA MET A 14 -3.40 12.98 -12.08
C MET A 14 -2.23 12.00 -12.12
N ARG A 15 -2.15 11.16 -13.14
CA ARG A 15 -0.98 10.29 -13.32
C ARG A 15 0.28 11.14 -13.38
N ARG A 16 0.23 12.24 -14.12
CA ARG A 16 1.36 13.14 -14.24
C ARG A 16 1.69 13.84 -12.93
N VAL A 17 0.67 14.38 -12.26
CA VAL A 17 0.88 15.08 -10.99
C VAL A 17 1.51 14.17 -9.95
N ILE A 18 0.96 12.98 -9.77
CA ILE A 18 1.45 12.03 -8.78
C ILE A 18 2.86 11.55 -9.15
N SER A 19 3.08 11.27 -10.43
CA SER A 19 4.41 10.83 -10.89
C SER A 19 5.46 11.92 -10.67
N ASP A 20 5.12 13.17 -10.97
CA ASP A 20 6.04 14.27 -10.76
C ASP A 20 6.37 14.45 -9.27
N ILE A 21 5.37 14.32 -8.40
CA ILE A 21 5.58 14.40 -6.96
C ILE A 21 6.56 13.31 -6.51
N ILE A 22 6.27 12.08 -6.89
CA ILE A 22 7.08 10.94 -6.43
C ILE A 22 8.50 11.01 -6.97
N ASN A 23 8.64 11.41 -8.24
CA ASN A 23 9.95 11.47 -8.88
C ASN A 23 10.82 12.63 -8.39
N GLU A 24 10.28 13.54 -7.58
CA GLU A 24 11.11 14.58 -6.95
C GLU A 24 12.06 14.00 -5.91
N SER A 25 11.75 12.83 -5.38
CA SER A 25 12.56 12.19 -4.35
C SER A 25 13.55 11.22 -4.97
N ASP A 26 14.75 11.15 -4.42
CA ASP A 26 15.72 10.15 -4.84
C ASP A 26 15.39 8.76 -4.27
N GLU A 27 14.45 8.69 -3.30
CA GLU A 27 14.07 7.44 -2.66
C GLU A 27 13.07 6.62 -3.47
N TYR A 28 12.31 7.26 -4.32
CA TYR A 28 11.23 6.61 -5.07
C TYR A 28 11.30 6.96 -6.54
N GLU A 29 10.84 6.04 -7.36
CA GLU A 29 10.81 6.24 -8.80
C GLU A 29 9.54 5.61 -9.37
N VAL A 30 8.77 6.36 -10.15
CA VAL A 30 7.62 5.81 -10.86
C VAL A 30 8.14 5.11 -12.11
N VAL A 31 8.06 3.77 -12.12
CA VAL A 31 8.59 2.98 -13.23
C VAL A 31 7.51 2.54 -14.22
N ALA A 32 6.23 2.66 -13.82
CA ALA A 32 5.13 2.26 -14.70
C ALA A 32 3.89 3.05 -14.35
N ILE A 33 3.04 3.30 -15.35
CA ILE A 33 1.75 3.95 -15.16
C ILE A 33 0.70 3.14 -15.91
N ALA A 34 -0.52 3.10 -15.36
CA ALA A 34 -1.65 2.41 -15.98
C ALA A 34 -2.85 3.35 -16.00
N LYS A 35 -3.64 3.29 -17.05
CA LYS A 35 -4.76 4.21 -17.25
C LYS A 35 -6.10 3.63 -16.80
N ASP A 36 -6.13 2.36 -16.43
CA ASP A 36 -7.34 1.74 -15.89
C ASP A 36 -6.94 0.49 -15.11
N GLY A 37 -7.94 -0.12 -14.46
CA GLY A 37 -7.68 -1.26 -13.60
C GLY A 37 -7.23 -2.52 -14.33
N LEU A 38 -7.70 -2.73 -15.57
CA LEU A 38 -7.26 -3.90 -16.33
C LEU A 38 -5.79 -3.79 -16.70
N GLU A 39 -5.37 -2.62 -17.16
CA GLU A 39 -3.98 -2.39 -17.50
C GLU A 39 -3.11 -2.54 -16.26
N GLY A 40 -3.56 -1.97 -15.13
CA GLY A 40 -2.84 -2.09 -13.87
C GLY A 40 -2.71 -3.53 -13.41
N LEU A 41 -3.81 -4.29 -13.47
CA LEU A 41 -3.76 -5.70 -13.09
C LEU A 41 -2.79 -6.48 -13.96
N ASP A 42 -2.80 -6.21 -15.26
CA ASP A 42 -1.91 -6.86 -16.21
C ASP A 42 -0.44 -6.62 -15.85
N MET A 43 -0.11 -5.38 -15.52
CA MET A 43 1.24 -5.02 -15.10
C MET A 43 1.66 -5.72 -13.82
N ILE A 44 0.74 -5.80 -12.85
CA ILE A 44 1.03 -6.46 -11.57
C ILE A 44 1.26 -7.95 -11.78
N VAL A 45 0.39 -8.59 -12.56
CA VAL A 45 0.50 -10.02 -12.81
C VAL A 45 1.77 -10.35 -13.57
N SER A 46 2.14 -9.49 -14.53
CA SER A 46 3.35 -9.70 -15.33
C SER A 46 4.63 -9.47 -14.53
N HIS A 47 4.58 -8.60 -13.52
CA HIS A 47 5.76 -8.24 -12.73
C HIS A 47 5.42 -8.18 -11.24
N PRO A 48 5.07 -9.35 -10.63
CA PRO A 48 4.51 -9.35 -9.27
C PRO A 48 5.50 -8.94 -8.17
N TYR A 49 6.79 -8.93 -8.46
CA TYR A 49 7.80 -8.56 -7.45
C TYR A 49 8.50 -7.26 -7.80
N GLU A 50 8.01 -6.56 -8.82
CA GLU A 50 8.67 -5.36 -9.32
C GLU A 50 8.43 -4.13 -8.43
N TYR A 51 7.22 -3.97 -7.92
CA TYR A 51 6.81 -2.71 -7.31
C TYR A 51 6.89 -2.75 -5.80
N SER A 52 7.52 -1.72 -5.20
CA SER A 52 7.56 -1.57 -3.75
C SER A 52 6.22 -1.08 -3.22
N ALA A 53 5.50 -0.30 -4.02
CA ALA A 53 4.16 0.16 -3.69
C ALA A 53 3.41 0.52 -4.96
N ILE A 54 2.08 0.50 -4.86
CA ILE A 54 1.19 0.84 -5.96
C ILE A 54 0.28 1.96 -5.50
N ILE A 55 0.18 3.02 -6.30
CA ILE A 55 -0.78 4.10 -6.08
C ILE A 55 -2.00 3.79 -6.94
N LEU A 56 -3.17 3.71 -6.33
CA LEU A 56 -4.36 3.22 -7.00
C LEU A 56 -5.55 4.14 -6.78
N ASP A 57 -6.17 4.60 -7.87
CA ASP A 57 -7.44 5.32 -7.80
C ASP A 57 -8.59 4.32 -7.73
N ILE A 58 -9.73 4.73 -7.19
CA ILE A 58 -10.90 3.86 -7.07
C ILE A 58 -11.76 3.93 -8.33
N ASN A 59 -12.16 5.13 -8.73
CA ASN A 59 -13.11 5.29 -9.85
C ASN A 59 -12.41 5.26 -11.20
N MET A 60 -12.47 4.12 -11.86
CA MET A 60 -11.85 3.92 -13.17
C MET A 60 -12.73 3.04 -14.03
N PRO A 61 -12.66 3.21 -15.37
CA PRO A 61 -13.41 2.32 -16.27
C PRO A 61 -12.78 0.93 -16.33
N LYS A 62 -13.52 -0.01 -16.89
CA LYS A 62 -13.13 -1.39 -17.15
C LYS A 62 -12.99 -2.20 -15.87
N LEU A 63 -12.09 -1.83 -14.99
CA LEU A 63 -11.92 -2.48 -13.69
C LEU A 63 -11.59 -1.35 -12.71
N ASN A 64 -12.46 -1.10 -11.73
CA ASN A 64 -12.21 -0.04 -10.76
C ASN A 64 -11.23 -0.51 -9.68
N GLY A 65 -10.81 0.44 -8.82
CA GLY A 65 -9.81 0.14 -7.81
C GLY A 65 -10.22 -0.91 -6.80
N LEU A 66 -11.50 -0.90 -6.39
CA LEU A 66 -11.99 -1.89 -5.44
C LEU A 66 -11.99 -3.28 -6.06
N GLU A 67 -12.40 -3.37 -7.32
CA GLU A 67 -12.39 -4.64 -8.06
C GLU A 67 -10.98 -5.16 -8.23
N LEU A 68 -10.03 -4.28 -8.49
CA LEU A 68 -8.63 -4.65 -8.61
C LEU A 68 -8.09 -5.23 -7.30
N LEU A 69 -8.37 -4.55 -6.19
CA LEU A 69 -7.95 -5.03 -4.88
C LEU A 69 -8.56 -6.39 -4.57
N LYS A 70 -9.84 -6.54 -4.85
CA LYS A 70 -10.55 -7.79 -4.61
C LYS A 70 -9.93 -8.92 -5.44
N ARG A 71 -9.56 -8.63 -6.69
CA ARG A 71 -8.94 -9.60 -7.57
C ARG A 71 -7.57 -10.03 -7.05
N LEU A 72 -6.76 -9.07 -6.59
CA LEU A 72 -5.45 -9.40 -6.02
C LEU A 72 -5.60 -10.28 -4.78
N GLN A 73 -6.57 -9.96 -3.94
CA GLN A 73 -6.82 -10.74 -2.73
C GLN A 73 -7.26 -12.16 -3.07
N LYS A 74 -8.16 -12.29 -4.02
CA LYS A 74 -8.67 -13.59 -4.45
C LYS A 74 -7.57 -14.47 -5.01
N ASP A 75 -6.67 -13.90 -5.78
CA ASP A 75 -5.59 -14.63 -6.45
C ASP A 75 -4.34 -14.72 -5.56
N HIS A 76 -4.41 -14.26 -4.32
CA HIS A 76 -3.31 -14.29 -3.36
C HIS A 76 -2.05 -13.59 -3.87
N ILE A 77 -2.23 -12.49 -4.59
CA ILE A 77 -1.13 -11.66 -5.07
C ILE A 77 -0.92 -10.53 -4.07
N GLU A 78 0.16 -10.60 -3.31
CA GLU A 78 0.45 -9.63 -2.28
C GLU A 78 1.13 -8.41 -2.87
N GLN A 79 0.52 -7.25 -2.66
CA GLN A 79 1.06 -5.97 -3.10
C GLN A 79 0.79 -4.93 -2.02
N THR A 80 1.67 -3.94 -1.92
CA THR A 80 1.45 -2.81 -1.01
C THR A 80 0.71 -1.74 -1.80
N VAL A 81 -0.57 -1.58 -1.55
CA VAL A 81 -1.43 -0.67 -2.31
C VAL A 81 -1.86 0.50 -1.45
N ILE A 82 -1.59 1.71 -1.91
CA ILE A 82 -2.06 2.94 -1.30
C ILE A 82 -3.13 3.52 -2.22
N VAL A 83 -4.35 3.65 -1.69
CA VAL A 83 -5.44 4.22 -2.46
C VAL A 83 -5.34 5.74 -2.42
N VAL A 84 -5.34 6.40 -3.59
CA VAL A 84 -5.32 7.86 -3.69
C VAL A 84 -6.51 8.25 -4.56
N SER A 85 -7.58 8.74 -3.93
CA SER A 85 -8.83 9.00 -4.64
C SER A 85 -9.62 10.10 -3.95
N THR A 86 -10.44 10.83 -4.72
CA THR A 86 -11.32 11.86 -4.14
C THR A 86 -12.36 11.25 -3.23
N VAL A 87 -12.76 9.99 -3.48
CA VAL A 87 -13.76 9.31 -2.64
C VAL A 87 -13.14 8.60 -1.44
N ALA A 88 -11.82 8.52 -1.37
CA ALA A 88 -11.13 7.82 -0.28
C ALA A 88 -11.01 8.76 0.93
N LYS A 89 -12.09 8.87 1.69
CA LYS A 89 -12.18 9.70 2.89
C LYS A 89 -12.42 8.82 4.09
N GLU A 90 -12.01 9.31 5.25
CA GLU A 90 -12.21 8.57 6.48
C GLU A 90 -13.70 8.28 6.68
N GLY A 91 -14.05 7.02 6.94
CA GLY A 91 -15.43 6.61 7.15
C GLY A 91 -16.24 6.40 5.90
N ALA A 92 -15.71 6.74 4.73
CA ALA A 92 -16.42 6.51 3.48
C ALA A 92 -16.52 5.01 3.18
N LYS A 93 -17.63 4.61 2.58
CA LYS A 93 -17.84 3.20 2.26
C LYS A 93 -16.73 2.63 1.39
N GLU A 94 -16.34 3.38 0.37
CA GLU A 94 -15.26 2.94 -0.54
C GLU A 94 -13.93 2.78 0.17
N THR A 95 -13.65 3.66 1.12
CA THR A 95 -12.42 3.57 1.91
C THR A 95 -12.41 2.31 2.76
N ILE A 96 -13.53 2.05 3.44
CA ILE A 96 -13.66 0.86 4.27
C ILE A 96 -13.51 -0.39 3.44
N GLN A 97 -14.17 -0.44 2.29
CA GLN A 97 -14.07 -1.60 1.39
C GLN A 97 -12.64 -1.80 0.89
N ALA A 98 -11.95 -0.70 0.54
CA ALA A 98 -10.58 -0.80 0.06
C ALA A 98 -9.68 -1.44 1.13
N LEU A 99 -9.82 -1.01 2.37
CA LEU A 99 -9.03 -1.57 3.47
C LEU A 99 -9.37 -3.03 3.70
N GLU A 100 -10.65 -3.40 3.61
CA GLU A 100 -11.09 -4.79 3.75
C GLU A 100 -10.53 -5.67 2.65
N TYR A 101 -10.35 -5.12 1.45
CA TYR A 101 -9.81 -5.87 0.31
C TYR A 101 -8.29 -5.81 0.26
N GLY A 102 -7.65 -5.33 1.32
CA GLY A 102 -6.20 -5.46 1.47
C GLY A 102 -5.37 -4.23 1.13
N ALA A 103 -5.99 -3.08 0.90
CA ALA A 103 -5.21 -1.85 0.72
C ALA A 103 -4.46 -1.55 2.01
N PHE A 104 -3.24 -1.03 1.87
CA PHE A 104 -2.45 -0.66 3.04
C PHE A 104 -3.08 0.52 3.78
N ASP A 105 -3.44 1.56 3.03
CA ASP A 105 -4.07 2.75 3.58
C ASP A 105 -4.54 3.63 2.42
N PHE A 106 -4.98 4.84 2.73
CA PHE A 106 -5.53 5.75 1.73
C PHE A 106 -5.02 7.17 1.93
N VAL A 107 -5.03 7.93 0.84
CA VAL A 107 -4.79 9.38 0.83
C VAL A 107 -5.93 10.01 0.05
N THR A 108 -6.60 11.01 0.63
CA THR A 108 -7.67 11.70 -0.07
C THR A 108 -7.08 12.65 -1.11
N LYS A 109 -7.49 12.47 -2.37
CA LYS A 109 -7.07 13.32 -3.46
C LYS A 109 -7.84 14.63 -3.37
N PRO A 110 -7.17 15.80 -3.48
CA PRO A 110 -7.91 17.07 -3.52
C PRO A 110 -8.84 17.13 -4.73
N GLU A 111 -9.99 17.77 -4.55
CA GLU A 111 -10.96 17.91 -5.64
C GLU A 111 -10.54 19.02 -6.61
N ASN A 112 -9.80 20.01 -6.12
CA ASN A 112 -9.33 21.12 -6.91
C ASN A 112 -7.93 20.83 -7.42
N TYR A 113 -7.74 20.93 -8.74
CA TYR A 113 -6.43 20.65 -9.34
C TYR A 113 -5.30 21.49 -8.73
N LEU A 114 -5.58 22.74 -8.42
CA LEU A 114 -4.54 23.60 -7.84
C LEU A 114 -4.06 23.08 -6.48
N GLU A 115 -4.95 22.46 -5.74
CA GLU A 115 -4.58 21.91 -4.44
C GLU A 115 -3.73 20.64 -4.56
N THR A 116 -3.74 19.98 -5.71
CA THR A 116 -2.90 18.81 -5.92
C THR A 116 -1.42 19.20 -5.98
N LYS A 117 -1.14 20.48 -6.20
CA LYS A 117 0.24 20.98 -6.20
C LYS A 117 0.66 21.52 -4.85
N SER A 118 -0.20 21.41 -3.84
CA SER A 118 0.12 21.91 -2.51
C SER A 118 1.17 21.04 -1.83
N ILE A 119 1.92 21.65 -0.93
CA ILE A 119 2.90 20.93 -0.10
C ILE A 119 2.18 19.90 0.77
N ASP A 120 0.95 20.20 1.19
CA ASP A 120 0.20 19.30 2.05
C ASP A 120 -0.08 17.96 1.34
N PHE A 121 -0.56 18.00 0.10
CA PHE A 121 -0.83 16.77 -0.66
C PHE A 121 0.47 16.01 -0.92
N LYS A 122 1.52 16.72 -1.31
CA LYS A 122 2.84 16.11 -1.53
C LYS A 122 3.34 15.40 -0.28
N ASN A 123 3.24 16.06 0.87
CA ASN A 123 3.71 15.47 2.12
C ASN A 123 2.89 14.24 2.50
N LYS A 124 1.60 14.25 2.25
CA LYS A 124 0.77 13.08 2.52
C LYS A 124 1.18 11.89 1.68
N ILE A 125 1.49 12.12 0.41
CA ILE A 125 1.96 11.04 -0.48
C ILE A 125 3.27 10.46 0.05
N PHE A 126 4.26 11.31 0.36
CA PHE A 126 5.57 10.84 0.81
C PHE A 126 5.49 10.16 2.18
N ASN A 127 4.72 10.72 3.11
CA ASN A 127 4.56 10.10 4.43
C ASN A 127 3.95 8.71 4.31
N MET A 128 2.95 8.57 3.44
CA MET A 128 2.31 7.28 3.26
C MET A 128 3.26 6.27 2.59
N LEU A 129 4.02 6.70 1.60
CA LEU A 129 5.01 5.83 0.96
C LEU A 129 6.06 5.35 1.96
N ASN A 130 6.54 6.25 2.81
CA ASN A 130 7.52 5.88 3.83
C ASN A 130 6.98 4.84 4.79
N VAL A 131 5.77 5.05 5.30
CA VAL A 131 5.16 4.13 6.25
C VAL A 131 4.90 2.78 5.58
N ALA A 132 4.34 2.80 4.37
CA ALA A 132 3.96 1.58 3.67
C ALA A 132 5.16 0.71 3.31
N THR A 133 6.21 1.32 2.76
CA THR A 133 7.36 0.54 2.32
C THR A 133 8.23 0.07 3.48
N ASN A 134 8.32 0.87 4.54
CA ASN A 134 9.11 0.49 5.71
C ASN A 134 8.41 -0.59 6.55
N SER A 135 7.08 -0.47 6.72
CA SER A 135 6.32 -1.47 7.46
C SER A 135 6.43 -2.84 6.81
N ARG A 136 6.33 -2.89 5.47
CA ARG A 136 6.44 -4.15 4.75
C ARG A 136 7.83 -4.77 4.93
N SER A 137 8.87 -3.95 4.87
CA SER A 137 10.24 -4.43 5.08
C SER A 137 10.42 -4.97 6.48
N SER A 138 9.88 -4.30 7.48
CA SER A 138 9.98 -4.75 8.86
C SER A 138 9.30 -6.10 9.07
N LEU A 139 8.12 -6.27 8.50
CA LEU A 139 7.38 -7.52 8.62
C LEU A 139 8.16 -8.67 7.97
N ARG A 140 8.76 -8.42 6.81
CA ARG A 140 9.54 -9.45 6.14
C ARG A 140 10.76 -9.85 6.95
N ARG A 141 11.44 -8.88 7.56
CA ARG A 141 12.60 -9.18 8.39
C ARG A 141 12.24 -10.02 9.59
N VAL A 142 11.13 -9.71 10.25
CA VAL A 142 10.67 -10.50 11.39
C VAL A 142 10.37 -11.93 10.96
N SER A 143 9.66 -12.10 9.85
CA SER A 143 9.31 -13.42 9.35
C SER A 143 10.56 -14.24 9.05
N MET A 144 11.55 -13.66 8.40
CA MET A 144 12.78 -14.36 8.08
C MET A 144 13.56 -14.75 9.33
N ARG A 145 13.54 -13.89 10.35
CA ARG A 145 14.28 -14.14 11.57
C ARG A 145 13.69 -15.25 12.41
N THR A 146 12.37 -15.34 12.49
CA THR A 146 11.72 -16.37 13.28
C THR A 146 11.66 -17.72 12.59
N GLY A 147 11.94 -17.74 11.34
CA GLY A 147 11.90 -18.98 10.58
C GLY A 147 10.54 -19.51 10.41
N SER A 148 9.92 -20.03 11.19
CA SER A 148 8.65 -20.46 11.02
C SER A 148 7.88 -20.15 12.11
N ALA A 149 8.24 -19.75 12.87
CA ALA A 149 7.53 -19.65 13.91
C ALA A 149 6.39 -19.19 14.05
N SER A 150 5.92 -19.31 14.21
CA SER A 150 5.02 -18.89 14.28
C SER A 150 4.60 -18.25 15.22
N SER A 151 4.52 -18.15 15.58
CA SER A 151 4.14 -17.62 16.32
C SER A 151 3.99 -16.96 17.07
N VAL A 152 3.96 -16.73 17.25
CA VAL A 152 3.79 -16.16 18.07
C VAL A 152 3.59 -15.60 18.62
N ARG A 153 3.30 -15.31 19.08
CA ARG A 153 3.04 -14.88 19.96
C ARG A 153 2.86 -14.41 20.49
N SER A 154 2.58 -14.42 20.67
CA SER A 154 2.37 -14.12 21.53
C SER A 154 2.78 -13.73 22.25
N THR A 155 2.53 -13.63 22.59
CA THR A 155 2.73 -13.38 23.56
C THR A 155 3.21 -13.07 24.30
N GLY A 156 2.94 -13.12 24.39
CA GLY A 156 3.17 -13.03 25.27
C GLY A 156 3.79 -12.87 25.91
N THR A 157 3.44 -12.88 26.15
CA THR A 157 3.86 -12.99 27.01
C THR A 157 4.55 -12.98 27.56
N PHE A 158 4.20 -12.90 27.57
CA PHE A 158 4.79 -13.19 28.40
C PHE A 158 5.39 -13.28 28.88
N ARG A 159 5.26 -13.45 29.35
CA ARG A 159 5.75 -13.86 30.21
C ARG A 159 6.32 -14.22 30.72
N LYS A 160 6.10 -14.50 30.85
CA LYS A 160 6.53 -15.06 31.57
C LYS A 160 6.94 -15.43 32.03
N PRO A 161 6.70 -15.67 32.10
CA PRO A 161 6.98 -16.22 32.80
C PRO A 161 7.45 -16.35 33.24
N GLU A 162 6.95 -16.38 33.25
CA GLU A 162 7.26 -16.81 33.84
C GLU A 162 7.72 -17.08 34.08
N ASP A 163 7.33 -17.04 34.33
CA ASP A 163 7.66 -17.55 34.80
C ASP A 163 8.03 -17.97 34.92
N SER A 164 7.62 -18.09 35.08
CA SER A 164 7.85 -18.73 35.39
C SER A 164 8.18 -19.26 35.53
N SER A 165 7.84 -19.24 35.65
CA SER A 165 7.99 -19.83 35.86
C SER A 165 8.09 -20.19 35.66
N LYS A 166 7.75 -20.25 35.46
CA LYS A 166 7.71 -20.54 35.39
C LYS A 166 7.75 -20.73 34.90
N PRO A 167 7.36 -20.88 35.03
CA PRO A 167 7.28 -21.04 34.70
C PRO A 167 7.41 -20.76 34.16
N PHE A 168 7.08 -20.46 33.64
CA PHE A 168 7.22 -20.26 33.48
C PHE A 168 7.53 -20.24 32.97
N PHE A 169 6.96 -20.16 32.56
CA PHE A 169 7.28 -20.28 32.53
C PHE A 169 7.63 -20.70 32.30
N ALA A 170 7.11 -20.78 32.11
CA ALA A 170 7.23 -21.20 32.12
C ALA A 170 7.34 -21.43 31.96
N SER A 171 6.96 -21.23 31.69
CA SER A 171 6.95 -21.45 31.85
C SER A 171 7.22 -21.49 31.97
#